data_0278b360316583ff12bfe4ac8b4c3f42
#
_entry.id   0278b360316583ff12bfe4ac8b4c3f42
#
_cell.length_a   1.000
_cell.length_b   1.000
_cell.length_c   1.000
_cell.angle_alpha   90.00
_cell.angle_beta   90.00
_cell.angle_gamma   90.00
#
_symmetry.space_group_name_H-M   'P 1'
#
loop_
_entity.id
_entity.type
_entity.pdbx_description
1 polymer ?
#
loop_
_entity_poly.entity_id
_entity_poly.type
_entity_poly.pdbx_seq_one_letter_code
_entity_poly.pdbx_strand_id
1 'polypeptide(L)'
;MIDWENTLKKIIDLYNGSPFGKHVGGLVKFSELLTKLVGMNTDHCAKEKKDAQLLEELKALAVDQHLGEEAMLGFSMEEINDLHSKAYKEMIKSAGGQSKWNGLSENVKADKQAKMVEGILAKQGREAFENLEENEQRFLRLFIWAGCGCHKDLNTVHGGYAAMSALWDVLELPGPVLLANRDNDPVIQERTTALKEGDVPTLAQQRAFEKSSCGAIKIAQIAGAIFNHKDNKKGHHDVFCFWWWELVGTPFTFPDTSNNRFQSYCDALAALLLYKDVFIEFSEHLRINKQNSRLNHMEQNLWNALTVKGLLLK
;
A
#
# COMPACT_ATOMS: atom_id res chain seq x y z
N MET A 1 -7.18 7.83 11.77
CA MET A 1 -6.69 9.14 12.26
C MET A 1 -6.09 9.08 13.66
N ILE A 2 -6.80 8.55 14.64
CA ILE A 2 -6.30 8.45 16.04
C ILE A 2 -4.89 7.83 16.14
N ASP A 3 -4.58 6.84 15.31
CA ASP A 3 -3.26 6.17 15.31
C ASP A 3 -2.12 7.07 14.82
N TRP A 4 -2.32 7.82 13.72
CA TRP A 4 -1.31 8.72 13.18
C TRP A 4 -1.06 9.93 14.08
N GLU A 5 -2.12 10.55 14.56
CA GLU A 5 -2.02 11.68 15.50
C GLU A 5 -1.30 11.27 16.79
N ASN A 6 -1.68 10.16 17.38
CA ASN A 6 -1.01 9.61 18.57
C ASN A 6 0.45 9.23 18.29
N THR A 7 0.74 8.69 17.11
CA THR A 7 2.11 8.34 16.72
C THR A 7 2.98 9.59 16.60
N LEU A 8 2.49 10.63 15.94
CA LEU A 8 3.21 11.91 15.81
C LEU A 8 3.42 12.59 17.17
N LYS A 9 2.40 12.59 18.04
CA LYS A 9 2.53 13.10 19.42
C LYS A 9 3.58 12.35 20.20
N LYS A 10 3.59 11.00 20.15
CA LYS A 10 4.63 10.20 20.80
C LYS A 10 6.03 10.48 20.27
N ILE A 11 6.19 10.69 18.97
CA ILE A 11 7.49 11.06 18.38
C ILE A 11 7.98 12.39 18.96
N ILE A 12 7.11 13.39 19.10
CA ILE A 12 7.44 14.67 19.70
C ILE A 12 7.79 14.53 21.17
N ASP A 13 7.01 13.76 21.92
CA ASP A 13 7.28 13.53 23.35
C ASP A 13 8.64 12.84 23.55
N LEU A 14 8.96 11.85 22.71
CA LEU A 14 10.26 11.18 22.73
C LEU A 14 11.40 12.13 22.36
N TYR A 15 11.21 12.98 21.35
CA TYR A 15 12.19 13.99 20.97
C TYR A 15 12.43 14.98 22.11
N ASN A 16 11.37 15.57 22.64
CA ASN A 16 11.44 16.55 23.74
C ASN A 16 12.05 15.96 25.03
N GLY A 17 11.79 14.67 25.29
CA GLY A 17 12.38 13.93 26.41
C GLY A 17 13.84 13.50 26.19
N SER A 18 14.33 13.50 24.97
CA SER A 18 15.67 13.03 24.61
C SER A 18 16.77 13.99 25.09
N PRO A 19 18.01 13.50 25.29
CA PRO A 19 19.15 14.37 25.58
C PRO A 19 19.38 15.41 24.46
N PHE A 20 19.11 15.07 23.22
CA PHE A 20 19.26 15.95 22.07
C PHE A 20 18.24 17.11 22.11
N GLY A 21 16.96 16.81 22.32
CA GLY A 21 15.91 17.84 22.44
C GLY A 21 16.17 18.78 23.61
N LYS A 22 16.64 18.27 24.74
CA LYS A 22 17.04 19.07 25.90
C LYS A 22 18.26 19.95 25.63
N HIS A 23 19.21 19.46 24.82
CA HIS A 23 20.42 20.22 24.47
C HIS A 23 20.11 21.39 23.52
N VAL A 24 19.20 21.19 22.58
CA VAL A 24 18.78 22.23 21.60
C VAL A 24 17.96 23.34 22.26
N GLY A 25 17.42 23.10 23.45
CA GLY A 25 16.81 24.13 24.31
C GLY A 25 15.40 24.57 23.86
N GLY A 26 14.77 23.91 22.91
CA GLY A 26 13.41 24.21 22.45
C GLY A 26 12.49 22.98 22.51
N LEU A 27 11.33 23.12 23.16
CA LEU A 27 10.28 22.11 23.09
C LEU A 27 9.54 22.26 21.76
N VAL A 28 9.56 21.19 20.96
CA VAL A 28 8.76 21.13 19.71
C VAL A 28 7.30 20.90 20.08
N LYS A 29 6.41 21.77 19.59
CA LYS A 29 4.97 21.60 19.75
C LYS A 29 4.39 20.79 18.61
N PHE A 30 3.29 20.08 18.88
CA PHE A 30 2.60 19.31 17.85
C PHE A 30 2.09 20.19 16.69
N SER A 31 1.59 21.38 17.01
CA SER A 31 1.17 22.38 16.03
C SER A 31 2.33 22.81 15.10
N GLU A 32 3.52 23.01 15.64
CA GLU A 32 4.71 23.37 14.84
C GLU A 32 5.13 22.24 13.88
N LEU A 33 5.01 20.98 14.30
CA LEU A 33 5.23 19.86 13.39
C LEU A 33 4.21 19.88 12.26
N LEU A 34 2.94 20.10 12.57
CA LEU A 34 1.87 20.11 11.57
C LEU A 34 2.05 21.23 10.54
N THR A 35 2.44 22.44 10.97
CA THR A 35 2.67 23.55 10.01
C THR A 35 3.80 23.23 9.03
N LYS A 36 4.82 22.48 9.45
CA LYS A 36 5.97 22.09 8.63
C LYS A 36 5.76 20.80 7.84
N LEU A 37 4.71 20.04 8.11
CA LEU A 37 4.41 18.79 7.43
C LEU A 37 4.02 19.06 5.98
N VAL A 38 4.80 18.56 5.01
CA VAL A 38 4.56 18.78 3.57
C VAL A 38 3.87 17.62 2.89
N GLY A 39 3.63 16.51 3.57
CA GLY A 39 2.92 15.38 2.99
C GLY A 39 3.04 14.09 3.77
N MET A 40 2.42 13.06 3.22
CA MET A 40 2.35 11.71 3.77
C MET A 40 2.53 10.69 2.65
N ASN A 41 3.32 9.65 2.91
CA ASN A 41 3.47 8.51 1.99
C ASN A 41 2.91 7.26 2.66
N THR A 42 1.86 6.69 2.08
CA THR A 42 1.19 5.50 2.61
C THR A 42 0.68 4.61 1.50
N ASP A 43 0.09 3.49 1.90
CA ASP A 43 -0.64 2.61 0.97
C ASP A 43 -1.83 3.32 0.31
N HIS A 44 -2.31 2.79 -0.81
CA HIS A 44 -3.46 3.32 -1.55
C HIS A 44 -4.82 2.83 -1.02
N CYS A 45 -4.86 2.20 0.14
CA CYS A 45 -6.13 1.74 0.69
C CYS A 45 -7.04 2.92 1.10
N ALA A 46 -8.34 2.69 1.08
CA ALA A 46 -9.33 3.73 1.38
C ALA A 46 -9.16 4.36 2.77
N LYS A 47 -8.69 3.58 3.75
CA LYS A 47 -8.40 4.05 5.10
C LYS A 47 -7.27 5.08 5.09
N GLU A 48 -6.14 4.74 4.47
CA GLU A 48 -4.96 5.62 4.42
C GLU A 48 -5.23 6.91 3.65
N LYS A 49 -6.03 6.84 2.57
CA LYS A 49 -6.49 8.02 1.85
C LYS A 49 -7.30 8.96 2.74
N LYS A 50 -8.21 8.40 3.54
CA LYS A 50 -9.01 9.17 4.48
C LYS A 50 -8.15 9.76 5.60
N ASP A 51 -7.19 9.00 6.11
CA ASP A 51 -6.26 9.47 7.15
C ASP A 51 -5.37 10.60 6.63
N ALA A 52 -4.90 10.55 5.37
CA ALA A 52 -4.17 11.63 4.73
C ALA A 52 -5.02 12.91 4.62
N GLN A 53 -6.28 12.80 4.21
CA GLN A 53 -7.21 13.93 4.15
C GLN A 53 -7.41 14.58 5.52
N LEU A 54 -7.62 13.77 6.56
CA LEU A 54 -7.78 14.27 7.92
C LEU A 54 -6.51 14.94 8.47
N LEU A 55 -5.34 14.45 8.07
CA LEU A 55 -4.06 15.05 8.44
C LEU A 55 -3.84 16.38 7.72
N GLU A 56 -4.27 16.50 6.47
CA GLU A 56 -4.29 17.76 5.72
C GLU A 56 -5.20 18.79 6.38
N GLU A 57 -6.40 18.39 6.83
CA GLU A 57 -7.33 19.24 7.59
C GLU A 57 -6.71 19.70 8.92
N LEU A 58 -6.04 18.81 9.64
CA LEU A 58 -5.32 19.18 10.88
C LEU A 58 -4.18 20.15 10.62
N LYS A 59 -3.42 19.96 9.54
CA LYS A 59 -2.39 20.93 9.13
C LYS A 59 -3.00 22.28 8.84
N ALA A 60 -4.08 22.31 8.06
CA ALA A 60 -4.76 23.58 7.74
C ALA A 60 -5.20 24.33 8.99
N LEU A 61 -5.76 23.60 9.98
CA LEU A 61 -6.13 24.19 11.26
C LEU A 61 -4.91 24.72 12.03
N ALA A 62 -3.82 23.96 12.07
CA ALA A 62 -2.59 24.37 12.75
C ALA A 62 -1.97 25.63 12.10
N VAL A 63 -2.01 25.74 10.77
CA VAL A 63 -1.58 26.94 10.04
C VAL A 63 -2.48 28.13 10.41
N ASP A 64 -3.80 27.95 10.40
CA ASP A 64 -4.73 29.01 10.79
C ASP A 64 -4.47 29.46 12.25
N GLN A 65 -4.28 28.53 13.19
CA GLN A 65 -3.97 28.87 14.58
C GLN A 65 -2.65 29.64 14.72
N HIS A 66 -1.61 29.22 14.01
CA HIS A 66 -0.30 29.86 14.03
C HIS A 66 -0.36 31.32 13.48
N LEU A 67 -0.99 31.50 12.33
CA LEU A 67 -1.20 32.83 11.78
C LEU A 67 -2.09 33.70 12.67
N GLY A 68 -3.03 33.09 13.37
CA GLY A 68 -3.86 33.77 14.35
C GLY A 68 -3.08 34.25 15.59
N GLU A 69 -2.16 33.42 16.08
CA GLU A 69 -1.23 33.85 17.15
C GLU A 69 -0.41 35.05 16.71
N GLU A 70 0.15 35.03 15.50
CA GLU A 70 0.92 36.15 14.95
C GLU A 70 0.07 37.41 14.75
N ALA A 71 -1.12 37.28 14.17
CA ALA A 71 -2.03 38.42 13.95
C ALA A 71 -2.46 39.08 15.26
N MET A 72 -2.73 38.26 16.30
CA MET A 72 -3.14 38.78 17.60
C MET A 72 -2.05 39.56 18.35
N LEU A 73 -0.78 39.38 17.99
CA LEU A 73 0.31 40.20 18.56
C LEU A 73 0.15 41.68 18.21
N GLY A 74 -0.54 42.01 17.13
CA GLY A 74 -0.83 43.37 16.71
C GLY A 74 -2.10 44.00 17.33
N PHE A 75 -2.89 43.20 18.07
CA PHE A 75 -4.17 43.65 18.63
C PHE A 75 -3.98 44.38 19.97
N SER A 76 -4.81 45.37 20.20
CA SER A 76 -4.92 46.01 21.52
C SER A 76 -5.61 45.11 22.54
N MET A 77 -5.37 45.34 23.82
CA MET A 77 -6.04 44.61 24.89
C MET A 77 -7.57 44.70 24.84
N GLU A 78 -8.08 45.86 24.32
CA GLU A 78 -9.51 46.08 24.15
C GLU A 78 -10.11 45.16 23.08
N GLU A 79 -9.44 45.04 21.92
CA GLU A 79 -9.84 44.18 20.83
C GLU A 79 -9.81 42.69 21.26
N ILE A 80 -8.76 42.28 21.97
CA ILE A 80 -8.65 40.89 22.50
C ILE A 80 -9.79 40.58 23.46
N ASN A 81 -10.10 41.50 24.39
CA ASN A 81 -11.19 41.32 25.35
C ASN A 81 -12.56 41.25 24.66
N ASP A 82 -12.76 42.04 23.62
CA ASP A 82 -13.99 42.04 22.81
C ASP A 82 -14.18 40.70 22.08
N LEU A 83 -13.14 40.19 21.42
CA LEU A 83 -13.16 38.89 20.76
C LEU A 83 -13.47 37.77 21.78
N HIS A 84 -12.77 37.78 22.91
CA HIS A 84 -12.96 36.77 23.97
C HIS A 84 -14.39 36.82 24.53
N SER A 85 -14.91 38.04 24.80
CA SER A 85 -16.26 38.20 25.35
C SER A 85 -17.35 37.71 24.38
N LYS A 86 -17.19 37.97 23.09
CA LYS A 86 -18.10 37.49 22.04
C LYS A 86 -18.07 35.96 21.97
N ALA A 87 -16.88 35.36 21.87
CA ALA A 87 -16.71 33.89 21.79
C ALA A 87 -17.20 33.19 23.07
N TYR A 88 -16.98 33.77 24.23
CA TYR A 88 -17.45 33.22 25.51
C TYR A 88 -18.98 33.19 25.58
N LYS A 89 -19.67 34.24 25.11
CA LYS A 89 -21.14 34.25 25.03
C LYS A 89 -21.66 33.19 24.08
N GLU A 90 -21.02 33.01 22.93
CA GLU A 90 -21.39 31.96 21.97
C GLU A 90 -21.16 30.56 22.54
N MET A 91 -20.04 30.34 23.24
CA MET A 91 -19.75 29.08 23.92
C MET A 91 -20.80 28.73 24.97
N ILE A 92 -21.20 29.67 25.81
CA ILE A 92 -22.28 29.47 26.80
C ILE A 92 -23.61 29.14 26.10
N LYS A 93 -23.94 29.86 25.04
CA LYS A 93 -25.15 29.60 24.24
C LYS A 93 -25.12 28.19 23.65
N SER A 94 -23.99 27.76 23.11
CA SER A 94 -23.81 26.41 22.55
C SER A 94 -23.88 25.30 23.62
N ALA A 95 -23.50 25.61 24.85
CA ALA A 95 -23.63 24.70 26.00
C ALA A 95 -25.08 24.55 26.50
N GLY A 96 -26.01 25.29 25.91
CA GLY A 96 -27.44 25.27 26.32
C GLY A 96 -27.78 26.33 27.37
N GLY A 97 -26.99 27.38 27.48
CA GLY A 97 -27.18 28.54 28.37
C GLY A 97 -26.44 28.44 29.71
N GLN A 98 -26.50 29.55 30.47
CA GLN A 98 -25.72 29.72 31.69
C GLN A 98 -26.01 28.65 32.77
N SER A 99 -27.26 28.23 32.91
CA SER A 99 -27.64 27.22 33.93
C SER A 99 -26.96 25.86 33.62
N LYS A 100 -26.98 25.42 32.36
CA LYS A 100 -26.32 24.17 31.96
C LYS A 100 -24.79 24.28 32.03
N TRP A 101 -24.24 25.44 31.68
CA TRP A 101 -22.82 25.73 31.82
C TRP A 101 -22.36 25.59 33.26
N ASN A 102 -23.08 26.17 34.19
CA ASN A 102 -22.74 26.12 35.62
C ASN A 102 -22.76 24.68 36.19
N GLY A 103 -23.58 23.81 35.61
CA GLY A 103 -23.66 22.40 36.00
C GLY A 103 -22.57 21.49 35.42
N LEU A 104 -21.72 21.99 34.53
CA LEU A 104 -20.61 21.22 33.96
C LEU A 104 -19.46 21.07 34.97
N SER A 105 -18.76 19.94 34.91
CA SER A 105 -17.51 19.77 35.69
C SER A 105 -16.43 20.72 35.24
N GLU A 106 -15.49 21.06 36.13
CA GLU A 106 -14.41 22.00 35.82
C GLU A 106 -13.53 21.52 34.65
N ASN A 107 -13.27 20.21 34.51
CA ASN A 107 -12.52 19.65 33.38
C ASN A 107 -13.24 19.89 32.05
N VAL A 108 -14.56 19.73 32.01
CA VAL A 108 -15.36 19.98 30.79
C VAL A 108 -15.39 21.46 30.43
N LYS A 109 -15.47 22.33 31.47
CA LYS A 109 -15.40 23.79 31.27
C LYS A 109 -14.04 24.19 30.69
N ALA A 110 -12.95 23.68 31.26
CA ALA A 110 -11.58 23.94 30.79
C ALA A 110 -11.38 23.50 29.34
N ASP A 111 -11.83 22.29 28.98
CA ASP A 111 -11.75 21.80 27.58
C ASP A 111 -12.54 22.69 26.62
N LYS A 112 -13.75 23.11 26.99
CA LYS A 112 -14.55 24.03 26.16
C LYS A 112 -13.92 25.41 26.03
N GLN A 113 -13.31 25.92 27.10
CA GLN A 113 -12.59 27.22 27.06
C GLN A 113 -11.34 27.12 26.19
N ALA A 114 -10.56 26.03 26.28
CA ALA A 114 -9.42 25.80 25.41
C ALA A 114 -9.83 25.78 23.93
N LYS A 115 -10.87 25.01 23.58
CA LYS A 115 -11.43 24.97 22.22
C LYS A 115 -11.98 26.34 21.75
N MET A 116 -12.52 27.13 22.64
CA MET A 116 -12.95 28.49 22.31
C MET A 116 -11.76 29.37 21.93
N VAL A 117 -10.67 29.33 22.68
CA VAL A 117 -9.44 30.07 22.37
C VAL A 117 -8.84 29.61 21.05
N GLU A 118 -8.72 28.28 20.86
CA GLU A 118 -8.28 27.69 19.57
C GLU A 118 -9.16 28.16 18.40
N GLY A 119 -10.46 28.25 18.61
CA GLY A 119 -11.42 28.75 17.60
C GLY A 119 -11.23 30.24 17.27
N ILE A 120 -10.91 31.08 18.26
CA ILE A 120 -10.58 32.49 18.04
C ILE A 120 -9.33 32.59 17.19
N LEU A 121 -8.26 31.88 17.57
CA LEU A 121 -7.00 31.87 16.84
C LEU A 121 -7.20 31.40 15.39
N ALA A 122 -7.91 30.28 15.20
CA ALA A 122 -8.17 29.74 13.87
C ALA A 122 -8.96 30.70 12.98
N LYS A 123 -9.91 31.47 13.57
CA LYS A 123 -10.68 32.47 12.81
C LYS A 123 -9.81 33.67 12.38
N GLN A 124 -9.05 34.23 13.31
CA GLN A 124 -8.17 35.36 13.02
C GLN A 124 -7.07 34.96 12.05
N GLY A 125 -6.53 33.77 12.20
CA GLY A 125 -5.53 33.23 11.27
C GLY A 125 -6.07 32.94 9.88
N ARG A 126 -7.32 32.54 9.74
CA ARG A 126 -7.96 32.37 8.43
C ARG A 126 -8.11 33.72 7.71
N GLU A 127 -8.53 34.75 8.44
CA GLU A 127 -8.60 36.12 7.91
C GLU A 127 -7.20 36.60 7.49
N ALA A 128 -6.17 36.32 8.29
CA ALA A 128 -4.78 36.65 7.94
C ALA A 128 -4.30 35.84 6.72
N PHE A 129 -4.61 34.56 6.65
CA PHE A 129 -4.26 33.67 5.52
C PHE A 129 -4.85 34.19 4.19
N GLU A 130 -6.10 34.63 4.18
CA GLU A 130 -6.77 35.15 2.98
C GLU A 130 -6.11 36.42 2.44
N ASN A 131 -5.39 37.16 3.29
CA ASN A 131 -4.65 38.37 2.92
C ASN A 131 -3.21 38.09 2.44
N LEU A 132 -2.72 36.88 2.51
CA LEU A 132 -1.38 36.51 2.01
C LEU A 132 -1.36 36.42 0.49
N GLU A 133 -0.17 36.56 -0.09
CA GLU A 133 0.07 36.30 -1.51
C GLU A 133 -0.23 34.85 -1.87
N GLU A 134 -0.73 34.58 -3.07
CA GLU A 134 -1.15 33.22 -3.52
C GLU A 134 -0.05 32.18 -3.36
N ASN A 135 1.20 32.53 -3.63
CA ASN A 135 2.34 31.62 -3.48
C ASN A 135 2.60 31.26 -2.01
N GLU A 136 2.43 32.20 -1.09
CA GLU A 136 2.57 31.97 0.35
C GLU A 136 1.44 31.08 0.86
N GLN A 137 0.21 31.32 0.44
CA GLN A 137 -0.95 30.47 0.76
C GLN A 137 -0.71 29.02 0.30
N ARG A 138 -0.23 28.84 -0.95
CA ARG A 138 0.09 27.52 -1.49
C ARG A 138 1.20 26.82 -0.71
N PHE A 139 2.24 27.54 -0.32
CA PHE A 139 3.37 27.00 0.44
C PHE A 139 2.93 26.56 1.85
N LEU A 140 2.21 27.40 2.57
CA LEU A 140 1.75 27.12 3.93
C LEU A 140 0.80 25.92 3.98
N ARG A 141 -0.06 25.77 2.98
CA ARG A 141 -1.03 24.66 2.90
C ARG A 141 -0.56 23.47 2.07
N LEU A 142 0.68 23.51 1.58
CA LEU A 142 1.22 22.39 0.80
C LEU A 142 1.14 21.09 1.59
N PHE A 143 0.31 20.17 1.10
CA PHE A 143 0.24 18.81 1.59
C PHE A 143 0.09 17.84 0.42
N ILE A 144 1.03 16.92 0.29
CA ILE A 144 1.07 15.95 -0.80
C ILE A 144 0.86 14.56 -0.21
N TRP A 145 -0.25 13.94 -0.53
CA TRP A 145 -0.40 12.52 -0.30
C TRP A 145 0.24 11.72 -1.44
N ALA A 146 1.36 11.10 -1.17
CA ALA A 146 2.04 10.20 -2.08
C ALA A 146 1.65 8.76 -1.76
N GLY A 147 0.97 8.10 -2.67
CA GLY A 147 0.70 6.68 -2.53
C GLY A 147 1.95 5.85 -2.79
N CYS A 148 1.99 4.65 -2.22
CA CYS A 148 3.11 3.71 -2.33
C CYS A 148 3.46 3.43 -3.80
N GLY A 149 4.73 3.65 -4.18
CA GLY A 149 5.24 3.39 -5.53
C GLY A 149 5.08 1.92 -5.92
N CYS A 150 5.37 1.00 -4.99
CA CYS A 150 5.23 -0.44 -5.24
C CYS A 150 3.81 -0.85 -5.65
N HIS A 151 2.77 -0.23 -5.06
CA HIS A 151 1.39 -0.48 -5.46
C HIS A 151 1.05 0.12 -6.84
N LYS A 152 1.66 1.25 -7.19
CA LYS A 152 1.51 1.82 -8.55
C LYS A 152 2.15 0.91 -9.59
N ASP A 153 3.34 0.40 -9.33
CA ASP A 153 4.04 -0.54 -10.21
C ASP A 153 3.24 -1.82 -10.39
N LEU A 154 2.66 -2.35 -9.30
CA LEU A 154 1.75 -3.49 -9.38
C LEU A 154 0.56 -3.23 -10.29
N ASN A 155 -0.14 -2.11 -10.06
CA ASN A 155 -1.32 -1.77 -10.85
C ASN A 155 -0.94 -1.59 -12.33
N THR A 156 0.24 -1.07 -12.62
CA THR A 156 0.77 -0.96 -13.98
C THR A 156 1.00 -2.33 -14.61
N VAL A 157 1.63 -3.26 -13.88
CA VAL A 157 1.83 -4.65 -14.35
C VAL A 157 0.49 -5.36 -14.57
N HIS A 158 -0.46 -5.24 -13.64
CA HIS A 158 -1.80 -5.82 -13.80
C HIS A 158 -2.57 -5.21 -14.97
N GLY A 159 -2.51 -3.88 -15.13
CA GLY A 159 -3.15 -3.19 -16.25
C GLY A 159 -2.54 -3.60 -17.59
N GLY A 160 -1.21 -3.68 -17.67
CA GLY A 160 -0.48 -4.15 -18.86
C GLY A 160 -0.86 -5.59 -19.20
N TYR A 161 -0.89 -6.48 -18.22
CA TYR A 161 -1.31 -7.86 -18.40
C TYR A 161 -2.75 -7.97 -18.93
N ALA A 162 -3.69 -7.23 -18.34
CA ALA A 162 -5.09 -7.22 -18.79
C ALA A 162 -5.21 -6.71 -20.23
N ALA A 163 -4.48 -5.64 -20.58
CA ALA A 163 -4.46 -5.09 -21.94
C ALA A 163 -3.88 -6.07 -22.97
N MET A 164 -2.79 -6.75 -22.63
CA MET A 164 -2.20 -7.79 -23.50
C MET A 164 -3.14 -8.99 -23.66
N SER A 165 -3.82 -9.42 -22.61
CA SER A 165 -4.81 -10.50 -22.67
C SER A 165 -5.97 -10.14 -23.59
N ALA A 166 -6.51 -8.92 -23.47
CA ALA A 166 -7.56 -8.44 -24.34
C ALA A 166 -7.12 -8.32 -25.81
N LEU A 167 -5.87 -7.90 -26.07
CA LEU A 167 -5.33 -7.85 -27.44
C LEU A 167 -5.27 -9.25 -28.05
N TRP A 168 -4.98 -10.27 -27.27
CA TRP A 168 -4.94 -11.66 -27.76
C TRP A 168 -6.29 -12.15 -28.23
N ASP A 169 -7.35 -11.81 -27.52
CA ASP A 169 -8.72 -12.13 -27.94
C ASP A 169 -9.04 -11.42 -29.28
N VAL A 170 -8.63 -10.15 -29.42
CA VAL A 170 -8.81 -9.39 -30.68
C VAL A 170 -8.04 -9.98 -31.86
N LEU A 171 -6.84 -10.51 -31.59
CA LEU A 171 -5.98 -11.12 -32.64
C LEU A 171 -6.29 -12.60 -32.87
N GLU A 172 -7.28 -13.16 -32.20
CA GLU A 172 -7.67 -14.58 -32.26
C GLU A 172 -6.48 -15.54 -32.00
N LEU A 173 -5.54 -15.10 -31.18
CA LEU A 173 -4.37 -15.92 -30.82
C LEU A 173 -4.77 -16.99 -29.79
N PRO A 174 -4.18 -18.19 -29.88
CA PRO A 174 -4.47 -19.23 -28.89
C PRO A 174 -4.09 -18.71 -27.49
N GLY A 175 -5.04 -18.72 -26.57
CA GLY A 175 -4.89 -18.25 -25.20
C GLY A 175 -3.78 -18.98 -24.44
N PRO A 176 -3.26 -18.41 -23.35
CA PRO A 176 -2.27 -19.05 -22.51
C PRO A 176 -2.86 -20.32 -21.86
N VAL A 177 -2.03 -21.36 -21.71
CA VAL A 177 -2.42 -22.61 -21.05
C VAL A 177 -2.80 -22.33 -19.60
N LEU A 178 -3.95 -22.85 -19.17
CA LEU A 178 -4.38 -22.81 -17.78
C LEU A 178 -3.44 -23.65 -16.91
N LEU A 179 -2.87 -23.02 -15.90
CA LEU A 179 -2.01 -23.67 -14.90
C LEU A 179 -2.85 -23.97 -13.65
N ALA A 180 -3.73 -24.93 -13.79
CA ALA A 180 -4.67 -25.31 -12.74
C ALA A 180 -3.95 -25.91 -11.52
N ASN A 181 -4.56 -25.82 -10.34
CA ASN A 181 -4.10 -26.58 -9.18
C ASN A 181 -4.47 -28.07 -9.32
N ARG A 182 -3.93 -28.89 -8.40
CA ARG A 182 -4.11 -30.34 -8.42
C ARG A 182 -5.58 -30.78 -8.44
N ASP A 183 -6.47 -30.01 -7.80
CA ASP A 183 -7.88 -30.39 -7.66
C ASP A 183 -8.70 -29.95 -8.88
N ASN A 184 -8.32 -28.84 -9.51
CA ASN A 184 -9.01 -28.29 -10.67
C ASN A 184 -8.53 -28.90 -12.00
N ASP A 185 -7.29 -29.38 -12.06
CA ASP A 185 -6.68 -29.89 -13.31
C ASP A 185 -7.46 -31.07 -13.91
N PRO A 186 -7.85 -32.14 -13.15
CA PRO A 186 -8.65 -33.21 -13.71
C PRO A 186 -9.97 -32.75 -14.29
N VAL A 187 -10.65 -31.80 -13.61
CA VAL A 187 -11.94 -31.25 -14.05
C VAL A 187 -11.82 -30.47 -15.35
N ILE A 188 -10.70 -29.75 -15.51
CA ILE A 188 -10.41 -28.98 -16.73
C ILE A 188 -10.03 -29.92 -17.87
N GLN A 189 -9.21 -30.97 -17.62
CA GLN A 189 -8.85 -31.93 -18.62
C GLN A 189 -10.05 -32.76 -19.10
N GLU A 190 -10.92 -33.20 -18.19
CA GLU A 190 -12.17 -33.86 -18.54
C GLU A 190 -13.03 -33.02 -19.47
N ARG A 191 -13.14 -31.71 -19.21
CA ARG A 191 -13.83 -30.77 -20.10
C ARG A 191 -13.16 -30.69 -21.47
N THR A 192 -11.86 -30.57 -21.52
CA THR A 192 -11.12 -30.41 -22.78
C THR A 192 -11.22 -31.64 -23.67
N THR A 193 -11.35 -32.82 -23.07
CA THR A 193 -11.49 -34.11 -23.79
C THR A 193 -12.93 -34.47 -24.12
N ALA A 194 -13.90 -34.03 -23.33
CA ALA A 194 -15.32 -34.46 -23.44
C ALA A 194 -16.23 -33.46 -24.18
N LEU A 195 -15.80 -32.23 -24.41
CA LEU A 195 -16.63 -31.23 -25.10
C LEU A 195 -16.73 -31.55 -26.59
N LYS A 196 -17.86 -32.13 -26.97
CA LYS A 196 -18.39 -31.98 -28.35
C LYS A 196 -18.92 -30.57 -28.50
N GLU A 197 -18.78 -29.98 -29.69
CA GLU A 197 -19.32 -28.66 -29.99
C GLU A 197 -20.81 -28.57 -29.53
N GLY A 198 -21.08 -27.68 -28.57
CA GLY A 198 -22.44 -27.42 -28.09
C GLY A 198 -22.73 -27.78 -26.62
N ASP A 199 -21.81 -28.45 -25.89
CA ASP A 199 -22.05 -28.82 -24.50
C ASP A 199 -21.88 -27.62 -23.54
N VAL A 200 -22.86 -27.40 -22.67
CA VAL A 200 -22.81 -26.36 -21.64
C VAL A 200 -21.95 -26.83 -20.48
N PRO A 201 -20.99 -26.00 -20.02
CA PRO A 201 -20.12 -26.38 -18.88
C PRO A 201 -20.93 -26.61 -17.61
N THR A 202 -20.57 -27.64 -16.85
CA THR A 202 -21.10 -27.81 -15.49
C THR A 202 -20.64 -26.71 -14.56
N LEU A 203 -21.39 -26.44 -13.47
CA LEU A 203 -21.00 -25.45 -12.45
C LEU A 203 -19.62 -25.73 -11.84
N ALA A 204 -19.23 -27.01 -11.71
CA ALA A 204 -17.92 -27.41 -11.21
C ALA A 204 -16.82 -27.05 -12.20
N GLN A 205 -17.03 -27.31 -13.48
CA GLN A 205 -16.11 -26.94 -14.56
C GLN A 205 -15.95 -25.43 -14.69
N GLN A 206 -17.05 -24.68 -14.63
CA GLN A 206 -17.01 -23.23 -14.66
C GLN A 206 -16.21 -22.67 -13.49
N ARG A 207 -16.45 -23.13 -12.26
CA ARG A 207 -15.69 -22.74 -11.07
C ARG A 207 -14.22 -23.13 -11.16
N ALA A 208 -13.88 -24.29 -11.70
CA ALA A 208 -12.51 -24.71 -11.89
C ALA A 208 -11.77 -23.78 -12.87
N PHE A 209 -12.42 -23.35 -13.93
CA PHE A 209 -11.89 -22.35 -14.87
C PHE A 209 -11.71 -20.98 -14.23
N GLU A 210 -12.72 -20.45 -13.56
CA GLU A 210 -12.69 -19.14 -12.90
C GLU A 210 -11.61 -19.05 -11.81
N LYS A 211 -11.36 -20.15 -11.11
CA LYS A 211 -10.33 -20.23 -10.06
C LYS A 211 -8.93 -20.54 -10.58
N SER A 212 -8.80 -20.99 -11.80
CA SER A 212 -7.51 -21.31 -12.40
C SER A 212 -6.96 -20.09 -13.11
N SER A 213 -5.73 -19.76 -12.81
CA SER A 213 -5.01 -18.67 -13.46
C SER A 213 -4.02 -19.20 -14.50
N CYS A 214 -3.67 -18.35 -15.43
CA CYS A 214 -2.77 -18.66 -16.54
C CYS A 214 -1.77 -17.51 -16.73
N GLY A 215 -0.89 -17.66 -17.69
CA GLY A 215 0.02 -16.61 -18.14
C GLY A 215 1.24 -16.40 -17.24
N ALA A 216 2.00 -15.37 -17.59
CA ALA A 216 3.32 -15.12 -17.06
C ALA A 216 3.37 -14.93 -15.53
N ILE A 217 2.42 -14.19 -14.95
CA ILE A 217 2.36 -13.99 -13.50
C ILE A 217 2.20 -15.32 -12.77
N LYS A 218 1.35 -16.21 -13.28
CA LYS A 218 1.16 -17.53 -12.67
C LYS A 218 2.40 -18.40 -12.76
N ILE A 219 3.11 -18.36 -13.88
CA ILE A 219 4.38 -19.05 -14.06
C ILE A 219 5.41 -18.53 -13.06
N ALA A 220 5.55 -17.23 -12.90
CA ALA A 220 6.45 -16.61 -11.93
C ALA A 220 6.12 -17.04 -10.49
N GLN A 221 4.84 -17.08 -10.12
CA GLN A 221 4.39 -17.57 -8.80
C GLN A 221 4.76 -19.03 -8.55
N ILE A 222 4.53 -19.91 -9.53
CA ILE A 222 4.88 -21.33 -9.44
C ILE A 222 6.39 -21.49 -9.32
N ALA A 223 7.16 -20.79 -10.15
CA ALA A 223 8.61 -20.82 -10.11
C ALA A 223 9.17 -20.34 -8.76
N GLY A 224 8.67 -19.24 -8.23
CA GLY A 224 9.06 -18.76 -6.90
C GLY A 224 8.72 -19.73 -5.78
N ALA A 225 7.56 -20.39 -5.85
CA ALA A 225 7.18 -21.43 -4.89
C ALA A 225 8.07 -22.66 -4.96
N ILE A 226 8.66 -22.97 -6.13
CA ILE A 226 9.59 -24.10 -6.30
C ILE A 226 11.02 -23.71 -5.93
N PHE A 227 11.53 -22.58 -6.46
CA PHE A 227 12.96 -22.24 -6.38
C PHE A 227 13.34 -21.35 -5.20
N ASN A 228 12.38 -20.62 -4.59
CA ASN A 228 12.67 -19.72 -3.46
C ASN A 228 12.08 -20.20 -2.12
N HIS A 229 11.28 -21.26 -2.09
CA HIS A 229 10.72 -21.75 -0.84
C HIS A 229 11.74 -22.60 -0.07
N LYS A 230 12.12 -22.13 1.12
CA LYS A 230 13.16 -22.76 1.98
C LYS A 230 12.71 -24.03 2.69
N ASP A 231 11.40 -24.31 2.75
CA ASP A 231 10.89 -25.56 3.32
C ASP A 231 11.06 -26.71 2.32
N ASN A 232 11.94 -27.64 2.62
CA ASN A 232 12.26 -28.81 1.79
C ASN A 232 11.05 -29.69 1.43
N LYS A 233 9.93 -29.56 2.14
CA LYS A 233 8.68 -30.27 1.81
C LYS A 233 7.88 -29.55 0.72
N LYS A 234 8.13 -28.25 0.50
CA LYS A 234 7.33 -27.40 -0.39
C LYS A 234 8.12 -26.81 -1.55
N GLY A 235 9.42 -26.72 -1.44
CA GLY A 235 10.28 -26.11 -2.43
C GLY A 235 11.66 -26.78 -2.53
N HIS A 236 12.48 -26.28 -3.43
CA HIS A 236 13.81 -26.82 -3.73
C HIS A 236 14.90 -25.74 -3.66
N HIS A 237 14.72 -24.72 -2.83
CA HIS A 237 15.64 -23.58 -2.76
C HIS A 237 17.10 -23.97 -2.64
N ASP A 238 17.46 -24.77 -1.61
CA ASP A 238 18.86 -25.09 -1.33
C ASP A 238 19.47 -25.99 -2.41
N VAL A 239 18.69 -26.98 -2.88
CA VAL A 239 19.12 -27.86 -3.98
C VAL A 239 19.31 -27.06 -5.28
N PHE A 240 18.41 -26.13 -5.55
CA PHE A 240 18.49 -25.27 -6.72
C PHE A 240 19.70 -24.34 -6.66
N CYS A 241 19.95 -23.66 -5.53
CA CYS A 241 21.08 -22.75 -5.39
C CYS A 241 22.42 -23.48 -5.53
N PHE A 242 22.54 -24.68 -4.93
CA PHE A 242 23.72 -25.51 -5.08
C PHE A 242 23.93 -25.96 -6.53
N TRP A 243 22.90 -26.54 -7.16
CA TRP A 243 22.95 -27.00 -8.54
C TRP A 243 23.26 -25.87 -9.53
N TRP A 244 22.67 -24.70 -9.32
CA TRP A 244 22.97 -23.49 -10.10
C TRP A 244 24.42 -23.08 -9.99
N TRP A 245 24.96 -23.09 -8.75
CA TRP A 245 26.36 -22.75 -8.54
C TRP A 245 27.32 -23.71 -9.29
N GLU A 246 27.05 -25.00 -9.24
CA GLU A 246 27.84 -26.00 -9.95
C GLU A 246 27.80 -25.81 -11.48
N LEU A 247 26.64 -25.45 -12.02
CA LEU A 247 26.45 -25.34 -13.47
C LEU A 247 26.93 -23.98 -14.03
N VAL A 248 26.57 -22.88 -13.36
CA VAL A 248 26.77 -21.50 -13.88
C VAL A 248 28.01 -20.84 -13.27
N GLY A 249 28.47 -21.29 -12.11
CA GLY A 249 29.67 -20.76 -11.44
C GLY A 249 29.46 -19.44 -10.70
N THR A 250 28.24 -18.92 -10.64
CA THR A 250 27.87 -17.69 -9.94
C THR A 250 26.70 -17.90 -9.02
N PRO A 251 26.64 -17.26 -7.83
CA PRO A 251 25.51 -17.39 -6.94
C PRO A 251 24.25 -16.78 -7.56
N PHE A 252 23.14 -17.48 -7.45
CA PHE A 252 21.85 -17.00 -7.87
C PHE A 252 20.77 -17.46 -6.90
N THR A 253 19.90 -16.53 -6.52
CA THR A 253 18.69 -16.82 -5.74
C THR A 253 17.50 -16.38 -6.58
N PHE A 254 16.55 -17.29 -6.78
CA PHE A 254 15.34 -16.95 -7.54
C PHE A 254 14.56 -15.85 -6.81
N PRO A 255 13.98 -14.85 -7.52
CA PRO A 255 13.23 -13.77 -6.91
C PRO A 255 12.07 -14.26 -6.04
N ASP A 256 11.85 -13.59 -4.90
CA ASP A 256 10.73 -13.88 -4.00
C ASP A 256 9.42 -13.36 -4.61
N THR A 257 8.62 -14.24 -5.16
CA THR A 257 7.31 -13.94 -5.73
C THR A 257 6.15 -14.03 -4.74
N SER A 258 6.44 -14.03 -3.43
CA SER A 258 5.40 -13.95 -2.41
C SER A 258 4.72 -12.58 -2.41
N ASN A 259 3.47 -12.53 -2.04
CA ASN A 259 2.41 -11.56 -2.31
C ASN A 259 2.69 -10.05 -2.19
N ASN A 260 3.86 -9.60 -1.72
CA ASN A 260 4.08 -8.19 -1.38
C ASN A 260 5.22 -7.51 -2.15
N ARG A 261 5.87 -8.18 -3.12
CA ARG A 261 7.01 -7.63 -3.86
C ARG A 261 6.79 -7.72 -5.36
N PHE A 262 6.23 -6.67 -5.91
CA PHE A 262 5.73 -6.64 -7.30
C PHE A 262 6.80 -6.64 -8.38
N GLN A 263 7.92 -6.00 -8.12
CA GLN A 263 9.06 -6.04 -9.02
C GLN A 263 9.60 -7.47 -9.19
N SER A 264 9.44 -8.31 -8.16
CA SER A 264 9.90 -9.69 -8.18
C SER A 264 9.24 -10.56 -9.27
N TYR A 265 8.03 -10.25 -9.73
CA TYR A 265 7.45 -10.94 -10.87
C TYR A 265 8.18 -10.65 -12.18
N CYS A 266 8.52 -9.38 -12.42
CA CYS A 266 9.29 -9.00 -13.59
C CYS A 266 10.70 -9.61 -13.55
N ASP A 267 11.35 -9.58 -12.38
CA ASP A 267 12.66 -10.19 -12.17
C ASP A 267 12.61 -11.70 -12.35
N ALA A 268 11.58 -12.37 -11.83
CA ALA A 268 11.36 -13.80 -11.99
C ALA A 268 11.14 -14.20 -13.46
N LEU A 269 10.34 -13.42 -14.19
CA LEU A 269 10.08 -13.66 -15.60
C LEU A 269 11.32 -13.40 -16.46
N ALA A 270 12.07 -12.35 -16.15
CA ALA A 270 13.35 -12.07 -16.81
C ALA A 270 14.34 -13.23 -16.60
N ALA A 271 14.47 -13.73 -15.37
CA ALA A 271 15.29 -14.90 -15.08
C ALA A 271 14.85 -16.14 -15.85
N LEU A 272 13.54 -16.44 -15.84
CA LEU A 272 12.98 -17.59 -16.56
C LEU A 272 13.19 -17.49 -18.08
N LEU A 273 13.14 -16.29 -18.66
CA LEU A 273 13.39 -16.06 -20.08
C LEU A 273 14.87 -16.21 -20.42
N LEU A 274 15.74 -15.58 -19.63
CA LEU A 274 17.20 -15.55 -19.89
C LEU A 274 17.84 -16.92 -19.71
N TYR A 275 17.37 -17.67 -18.72
CA TYR A 275 17.97 -18.95 -18.33
C TYR A 275 17.00 -20.13 -18.50
N LYS A 276 16.11 -20.04 -19.48
CA LYS A 276 15.05 -21.00 -19.74
C LYS A 276 15.57 -22.44 -19.78
N ASP A 277 16.63 -22.69 -20.53
CA ASP A 277 17.18 -24.02 -20.71
C ASP A 277 17.77 -24.57 -19.40
N VAL A 278 18.37 -23.72 -18.58
CA VAL A 278 18.89 -24.08 -17.26
C VAL A 278 17.76 -24.52 -16.32
N PHE A 279 16.60 -23.83 -16.34
CA PHE A 279 15.44 -24.24 -15.53
C PHE A 279 14.79 -25.53 -16.02
N ILE A 280 14.79 -25.78 -17.32
CA ILE A 280 14.33 -27.05 -17.90
C ILE A 280 15.26 -28.18 -17.44
N GLU A 281 16.57 -28.00 -17.54
CA GLU A 281 17.57 -28.97 -17.11
C GLU A 281 17.48 -29.27 -15.61
N PHE A 282 17.29 -28.25 -14.77
CA PHE A 282 17.04 -28.46 -13.34
C PHE A 282 15.75 -29.26 -13.07
N SER A 283 14.70 -29.02 -13.83
CA SER A 283 13.44 -29.78 -13.70
C SER A 283 13.63 -31.24 -14.07
N GLU A 284 14.44 -31.52 -15.08
CA GLU A 284 14.86 -32.91 -15.44
C GLU A 284 15.70 -33.55 -14.32
N HIS A 285 16.68 -32.79 -13.77
CA HIS A 285 17.47 -33.24 -12.63
C HIS A 285 16.59 -33.60 -11.43
N LEU A 286 15.59 -32.80 -11.10
CA LEU A 286 14.62 -33.12 -10.05
C LEU A 286 13.85 -34.38 -10.35
N ARG A 287 13.42 -34.59 -11.60
CA ARG A 287 12.68 -35.76 -12.02
C ARG A 287 13.49 -37.05 -11.83
N ILE A 288 14.76 -37.01 -12.26
CA ILE A 288 15.66 -38.16 -12.21
C ILE A 288 15.98 -38.57 -10.75
N ASN A 289 16.18 -37.57 -9.88
CA ASN A 289 16.57 -37.80 -8.48
C ASN A 289 15.40 -38.18 -7.55
N LYS A 290 14.16 -38.16 -8.02
CA LYS A 290 13.01 -38.63 -7.24
C LYS A 290 12.83 -40.13 -7.32
N GLN A 291 12.47 -40.73 -6.19
CA GLN A 291 12.24 -42.21 -6.09
C GLN A 291 11.25 -42.76 -7.12
N ASN A 292 10.23 -41.96 -7.45
CA ASN A 292 9.21 -42.36 -8.44
C ASN A 292 9.48 -41.84 -9.84
N SER A 293 10.60 -41.14 -10.06
CA SER A 293 10.98 -40.51 -11.33
C SER A 293 9.89 -39.63 -11.96
N ARG A 294 9.05 -39.01 -11.11
CA ARG A 294 7.94 -38.14 -11.56
C ARG A 294 7.98 -36.79 -10.88
N LEU A 295 7.70 -35.76 -11.65
CA LEU A 295 7.46 -34.43 -11.13
C LEU A 295 6.12 -34.40 -10.37
N ASN A 296 6.04 -33.60 -9.30
CA ASN A 296 4.76 -33.30 -8.69
C ASN A 296 3.94 -32.36 -9.59
N HIS A 297 2.66 -32.18 -9.27
CA HIS A 297 1.75 -31.40 -10.12
C HIS A 297 2.25 -29.97 -10.38
N MET A 298 2.80 -29.28 -9.37
CA MET A 298 3.31 -27.92 -9.50
C MET A 298 4.58 -27.86 -10.36
N GLU A 299 5.50 -28.79 -10.16
CA GLU A 299 6.71 -28.95 -10.97
C GLU A 299 6.39 -29.32 -12.43
N GLN A 300 5.39 -30.19 -12.65
CA GLN A 300 4.92 -30.54 -13.98
C GLN A 300 4.31 -29.34 -14.70
N ASN A 301 3.53 -28.52 -14.02
CA ASN A 301 2.99 -27.28 -14.57
C ASN A 301 4.10 -26.31 -14.98
N LEU A 302 5.14 -26.16 -14.16
CA LEU A 302 6.29 -25.32 -14.52
C LEU A 302 7.04 -25.88 -15.73
N TRP A 303 7.32 -27.18 -15.71
CA TRP A 303 8.02 -27.85 -16.82
C TRP A 303 7.24 -27.73 -18.13
N ASN A 304 5.93 -27.96 -18.11
CA ASN A 304 5.06 -27.76 -19.27
C ASN A 304 5.10 -26.32 -19.76
N ALA A 305 5.04 -25.34 -18.86
CA ALA A 305 5.09 -23.94 -19.18
C ALA A 305 6.42 -23.52 -19.85
N LEU A 306 7.53 -24.13 -19.41
CA LEU A 306 8.86 -23.85 -19.96
C LEU A 306 9.10 -24.55 -21.30
N THR A 307 8.52 -25.75 -21.51
CA THR A 307 8.80 -26.57 -22.69
C THR A 307 7.86 -26.33 -23.88
N VAL A 308 6.63 -25.88 -23.63
CA VAL A 308 5.68 -25.55 -24.70
C VAL A 308 6.16 -24.31 -25.45
N LYS A 309 6.43 -24.47 -26.76
CA LYS A 309 6.87 -23.35 -27.60
C LYS A 309 5.86 -22.19 -27.57
N GLY A 310 6.33 -21.03 -27.18
CA GLY A 310 5.54 -19.81 -27.15
C GLY A 310 4.76 -19.52 -25.88
N LEU A 311 4.84 -20.34 -24.83
CA LEU A 311 4.09 -20.09 -23.59
C LEU A 311 4.71 -18.98 -22.74
N LEU A 312 6.04 -18.84 -22.73
CA LEU A 312 6.74 -17.75 -22.03
C LEU A 312 6.67 -16.41 -22.76
N LEU A 313 6.37 -16.45 -24.08
CA LEU A 313 6.16 -15.26 -24.90
C LEU A 313 4.68 -14.82 -24.90
N LYS A 314 3.85 -15.56 -24.26
CA LYS A 314 2.43 -15.39 -24.06
C LYS A 314 2.19 -15.12 -22.56
#